data_0ddcdf66c95bce8c1d157d50fa75dacc
#
_entry.id   0ddcdf66c95bce8c1d157d50fa75dacc
#
_cell.length_a   1.000
_cell.length_b   1.000
_cell.length_c   1.000
_cell.angle_alpha   90.00
_cell.angle_beta   90.00
_cell.angle_gamma   90.00
#
_symmetry.space_group_name_H-M   'P 1'
#
loop_
_entity.id
_entity.type
_entity.pdbx_description
1 polymer ?
#
loop_
_entity_poly.entity_id
_entity_poly.type
_entity_poly.pdbx_seq_one_letter_code
_entity_poly.pdbx_strand_id
1 'polypeptide(L)'
;MIQKEGCFVMKIQAVLIDGFKNLSNVKISFDNITALVALNNFGKSNVLAGIDFGLTFIKAKMEDKPDMMSNSNLIPINCFMFGRNYKFEMEVLTELASKEYRVLYGYEFAWKCDENAKPQIVSEYLRIKLEDKGQKYTQLINRNVQRALYKSSETGRCSSKINVESTELVVNKLRAYDELFYAEIIKKLNSMRFYME
;
A
#
# COMPACT_ATOMS: atom_id res chain seq x y z
N MET A 1 -12.86 -11.15 -36.07
CA MET A 1 -13.30 -10.40 -34.89
C MET A 1 -12.27 -10.65 -33.79
N ILE A 2 -11.28 -9.75 -33.68
CA ILE A 2 -10.16 -9.88 -32.73
C ILE A 2 -10.72 -9.39 -31.39
N GLN A 3 -10.93 -10.29 -30.42
CA GLN A 3 -11.15 -9.90 -29.04
C GLN A 3 -9.89 -9.17 -28.56
N LYS A 4 -10.00 -7.85 -28.36
CA LYS A 4 -9.04 -7.11 -27.56
C LYS A 4 -9.10 -7.70 -26.16
N GLU A 5 -8.06 -8.42 -25.75
CA GLU A 5 -7.82 -8.70 -24.34
C GLU A 5 -7.80 -7.36 -23.63
N GLY A 6 -8.82 -7.11 -22.81
CA GLY A 6 -8.94 -5.88 -22.06
C GLY A 6 -7.77 -5.77 -21.08
N CYS A 7 -6.87 -4.84 -21.36
CA CYS A 7 -5.82 -4.46 -20.43
C CYS A 7 -6.51 -3.83 -19.21
N PHE A 8 -6.73 -4.61 -18.15
CA PHE A 8 -7.31 -4.16 -16.88
C PHE A 8 -6.36 -3.17 -16.22
N VAL A 9 -6.61 -1.89 -16.40
CA VAL A 9 -5.81 -0.82 -15.84
C VAL A 9 -6.25 -0.55 -14.41
N MET A 10 -5.31 -0.61 -13.45
CA MET A 10 -5.51 -0.05 -12.12
C MET A 10 -5.28 1.45 -12.17
N LYS A 11 -6.31 2.26 -11.80
CA LYS A 11 -6.21 3.73 -11.76
C LYS A 11 -6.09 4.19 -10.31
N ILE A 12 -4.97 4.81 -9.94
CA ILE A 12 -4.80 5.42 -8.61
C ILE A 12 -5.74 6.62 -8.50
N GLN A 13 -6.55 6.67 -7.44
CA GLN A 13 -7.46 7.75 -7.12
C GLN A 13 -6.92 8.65 -6.02
N ALA A 14 -6.26 8.07 -5.04
CA ALA A 14 -5.65 8.82 -3.95
C ALA A 14 -4.48 8.05 -3.35
N VAL A 15 -3.53 8.79 -2.77
CA VAL A 15 -2.45 8.27 -1.94
C VAL A 15 -2.38 9.09 -0.65
N LEU A 16 -2.15 8.41 0.47
CA LEU A 16 -1.85 9.02 1.76
C LEU A 16 -0.47 8.56 2.21
N ILE A 17 0.36 9.51 2.63
CA ILE A 17 1.69 9.27 3.18
C ILE A 17 1.83 9.98 4.51
N ASP A 18 2.30 9.26 5.52
CA ASP A 18 2.68 9.84 6.82
C ASP A 18 4.03 9.30 7.26
N GLY A 19 4.75 10.08 8.05
CA GLY A 19 6.02 9.65 8.64
C GLY A 19 7.15 9.42 7.64
N PHE A 20 7.22 10.20 6.56
CA PHE A 20 8.27 10.13 5.55
C PHE A 20 8.96 11.48 5.39
N LYS A 21 10.24 11.60 5.74
CA LYS A 21 10.98 12.89 5.72
C LYS A 21 10.20 13.98 6.47
N ASN A 22 9.68 14.98 5.75
CA ASN A 22 8.86 16.07 6.31
C ASN A 22 7.35 15.88 6.02
N LEU A 23 6.93 14.75 5.49
CA LEU A 23 5.53 14.49 5.18
C LEU A 23 4.76 13.98 6.41
N SER A 24 3.76 14.73 6.83
CA SER A 24 2.87 14.40 7.93
C SER A 24 1.43 14.36 7.45
N ASN A 25 0.86 13.17 7.37
CA ASN A 25 -0.53 12.90 6.99
C ASN A 25 -0.94 13.60 5.67
N VAL A 26 -0.07 13.50 4.66
CA VAL A 26 -0.30 14.12 3.34
C VAL A 26 -1.17 13.20 2.50
N LYS A 27 -2.37 13.68 2.14
CA LYS A 27 -3.27 12.99 1.21
C LYS A 27 -3.32 13.73 -0.11
N ILE A 28 -3.15 12.99 -1.21
CA ILE A 28 -3.20 13.50 -2.57
C ILE A 28 -4.27 12.72 -3.32
N SER A 29 -5.18 13.44 -3.95
CA SER A 29 -6.16 12.85 -4.87
C SER A 29 -5.67 13.05 -6.30
N PHE A 30 -5.84 12.05 -7.14
CA PHE A 30 -5.43 12.06 -8.53
C PHE A 30 -6.65 12.12 -9.43
N ASP A 31 -6.57 12.99 -10.42
CA ASP A 31 -7.50 13.07 -11.54
C ASP A 31 -6.76 12.74 -12.84
N ASN A 32 -7.32 13.05 -14.00
CA ASN A 32 -6.67 12.81 -15.30
C ASN A 32 -5.37 13.62 -15.43
N ILE A 33 -5.33 14.81 -14.86
CA ILE A 33 -4.13 15.65 -14.72
C ILE A 33 -4.11 16.20 -13.29
N THR A 34 -2.99 15.99 -12.60
CA THR A 34 -2.78 16.50 -11.24
C THR A 34 -1.48 17.29 -11.20
N ALA A 35 -1.55 18.56 -10.82
CA ALA A 35 -0.39 19.42 -10.67
C ALA A 35 -0.06 19.63 -9.18
N LEU A 36 1.18 19.35 -8.79
CA LEU A 36 1.70 19.67 -7.46
C LEU A 36 2.36 21.04 -7.48
N VAL A 37 1.68 22.04 -6.93
CA VAL A 37 2.18 23.42 -6.85
C VAL A 37 2.49 23.79 -5.41
N ALA A 38 3.71 24.20 -5.15
CA ALA A 38 4.14 24.76 -3.87
C ALA A 38 5.41 25.59 -4.06
N LEU A 39 5.74 26.43 -3.10
CA LEU A 39 7.03 27.10 -3.05
C LEU A 39 8.19 26.10 -3.02
N ASN A 40 9.40 26.55 -3.40
CA ASN A 40 10.59 25.71 -3.31
C ASN A 40 10.83 25.29 -1.84
N ASN A 41 11.34 24.08 -1.62
CA ASN A 41 11.57 23.45 -0.32
C ASN A 41 10.32 23.07 0.51
N PHE A 42 9.11 23.20 -0.01
CA PHE A 42 7.88 22.79 0.68
C PHE A 42 7.49 21.31 0.50
N GLY A 43 8.42 20.47 0.05
CA GLY A 43 8.23 19.02 0.08
C GLY A 43 7.61 18.38 -1.18
N LYS A 44 7.47 19.11 -2.31
CA LYS A 44 6.97 18.51 -3.58
C LYS A 44 7.74 17.25 -3.98
N SER A 45 9.07 17.35 -4.02
CA SER A 45 9.94 16.21 -4.35
C SER A 45 9.83 15.09 -3.31
N ASN A 46 9.59 15.41 -2.04
CA ASN A 46 9.39 14.41 -0.99
C ASN A 46 8.08 13.66 -1.15
N VAL A 47 7.03 14.34 -1.66
CA VAL A 47 5.76 13.68 -1.99
C VAL A 47 5.96 12.62 -3.08
N LEU A 48 6.61 12.99 -4.19
CA LEU A 48 6.91 12.05 -5.28
C LEU A 48 7.80 10.90 -4.81
N ALA A 49 8.86 11.21 -4.05
CA ALA A 49 9.74 10.21 -3.45
C ALA A 49 8.98 9.30 -2.46
N GLY A 50 8.03 9.82 -1.70
CA GLY A 50 7.21 9.04 -0.78
C GLY A 50 6.25 8.10 -1.49
N ILE A 51 5.69 8.51 -2.62
CA ILE A 51 4.85 7.63 -3.47
C ILE A 51 5.71 6.50 -4.05
N ASP A 52 6.85 6.85 -4.66
CA ASP A 52 7.76 5.86 -5.25
C ASP A 52 8.28 4.87 -4.21
N PHE A 53 8.71 5.37 -3.05
CA PHE A 53 9.12 4.53 -1.93
C PHE A 53 8.00 3.58 -1.49
N GLY A 54 6.77 4.08 -1.33
CA GLY A 54 5.63 3.26 -0.92
C GLY A 54 5.33 2.13 -1.89
N LEU A 55 5.31 2.41 -3.18
CA LEU A 55 5.10 1.40 -4.22
C LEU A 55 6.29 0.44 -4.35
N THR A 56 7.51 0.94 -4.18
CA THR A 56 8.72 0.11 -4.21
C THR A 56 8.77 -0.83 -3.01
N PHE A 57 8.38 -0.38 -1.82
CA PHE A 57 8.31 -1.21 -0.62
C PHE A 57 7.33 -2.39 -0.77
N ILE A 58 6.17 -2.19 -1.44
CA ILE A 58 5.23 -3.28 -1.73
C ILE A 58 5.91 -4.38 -2.55
N LYS A 59 6.72 -4.01 -3.55
CA LYS A 59 7.37 -4.95 -4.48
C LYS A 59 8.68 -5.54 -3.95
N ALA A 60 9.29 -4.88 -2.98
CA ALA A 60 10.60 -5.26 -2.45
C ALA A 60 10.58 -6.69 -1.93
N LYS A 61 11.68 -7.40 -2.12
CA LYS A 61 11.89 -8.71 -1.51
C LYS A 61 11.91 -8.58 0.00
N MET A 62 11.56 -9.65 0.69
CA MET A 62 11.56 -9.68 2.16
C MET A 62 12.94 -9.31 2.75
N GLU A 63 14.00 -9.73 2.08
CA GLU A 63 15.41 -9.48 2.47
C GLU A 63 15.79 -7.99 2.42
N ASP A 64 15.24 -7.23 1.47
CA ASP A 64 15.56 -5.80 1.26
C ASP A 64 14.76 -4.87 2.20
N LYS A 65 13.63 -5.33 2.73
CA LYS A 65 12.73 -4.50 3.55
C LYS A 65 13.37 -3.98 4.84
N PRO A 66 14.16 -4.76 5.60
CA PRO A 66 14.83 -4.25 6.79
C PRO A 66 15.74 -3.05 6.49
N ASP A 67 16.47 -3.08 5.37
CA ASP A 67 17.35 -1.98 4.95
C ASP A 67 16.53 -0.75 4.53
N MET A 68 15.43 -0.95 3.82
CA MET A 68 14.50 0.12 3.49
C MET A 68 13.92 0.79 4.75
N MET A 69 13.56 0.00 5.77
CA MET A 69 13.03 0.48 7.05
C MET A 69 14.08 1.16 7.94
N SER A 70 15.37 1.02 7.60
CA SER A 70 16.51 1.57 8.35
C SER A 70 17.15 2.78 7.65
N ASN A 71 16.61 3.21 6.50
CA ASN A 71 17.20 4.28 5.70
C ASN A 71 17.05 5.64 6.40
N SER A 72 18.13 6.10 7.03
CA SER A 72 18.18 7.35 7.79
C SER A 72 17.80 8.59 6.98
N ASN A 73 18.01 8.58 5.66
CA ASN A 73 17.66 9.70 4.77
C ASN A 73 16.14 9.86 4.58
N LEU A 74 15.35 8.86 4.95
CA LEU A 74 13.91 8.82 4.78
C LEU A 74 13.15 8.97 6.09
N ILE A 75 13.82 8.69 7.21
CA ILE A 75 13.25 8.82 8.56
C ILE A 75 12.94 10.29 8.84
N PRO A 76 11.79 10.63 9.45
CA PRO A 76 11.50 11.98 9.87
C PRO A 76 12.50 12.50 10.88
N ILE A 77 13.14 13.62 10.57
CA ILE A 77 14.10 14.30 11.48
C ILE A 77 13.49 15.45 12.27
N ASN A 78 12.27 15.85 11.93
CA ASN A 78 11.54 16.90 12.63
C ASN A 78 11.12 16.40 14.02
N CYS A 79 11.39 17.16 15.07
CA CYS A 79 11.04 16.80 16.44
C CYS A 79 9.55 16.50 16.67
N PHE A 80 8.66 17.14 15.92
CA PHE A 80 7.21 16.86 15.95
C PHE A 80 6.81 15.54 15.28
N MET A 81 7.71 14.94 14.51
CA MET A 81 7.48 13.69 13.78
C MET A 81 8.37 12.55 14.26
N PHE A 82 9.25 12.83 15.25
CA PHE A 82 10.16 11.82 15.79
C PHE A 82 9.37 10.64 16.36
N GLY A 83 9.78 9.43 16.00
CA GLY A 83 9.10 8.20 16.42
C GLY A 83 7.82 7.86 15.66
N ARG A 84 7.40 8.67 14.67
CA ARG A 84 6.29 8.29 13.81
C ARG A 84 6.66 7.13 12.91
N ASN A 85 5.73 6.19 12.78
CA ASN A 85 5.81 5.13 11.79
C ASN A 85 5.66 5.69 10.38
N TYR A 86 6.25 5.00 9.40
CA TYR A 86 5.88 5.22 8.02
C TYR A 86 4.52 4.60 7.74
N LYS A 87 3.61 5.37 7.16
CA LYS A 87 2.31 4.90 6.69
C LYS A 87 2.13 5.24 5.22
N PHE A 88 1.72 4.24 4.47
CA PHE A 88 1.32 4.36 3.07
C PHE A 88 -0.06 3.77 2.87
N GLU A 89 -0.94 4.53 2.23
CA GLU A 89 -2.27 4.07 1.85
C GLU A 89 -2.54 4.53 0.42
N MET A 90 -3.14 3.67 -0.39
CA MET A 90 -3.59 4.03 -1.71
C MET A 90 -5.02 3.54 -1.96
N GLU A 91 -5.77 4.36 -2.68
CA GLU A 91 -7.09 4.07 -3.19
C GLU A 91 -7.00 3.94 -4.70
N VAL A 92 -7.46 2.82 -5.24
CA VAL A 92 -7.42 2.56 -6.68
C VAL A 92 -8.76 2.05 -7.19
N LEU A 93 -9.08 2.38 -8.44
CA LEU A 93 -10.16 1.74 -9.19
C LEU A 93 -9.59 0.63 -10.06
N THR A 94 -10.27 -0.49 -10.10
CA THR A 94 -9.92 -1.62 -10.95
C THR A 94 -11.17 -2.42 -11.31
N GLU A 95 -11.11 -3.08 -12.43
CA GLU A 95 -12.15 -4.02 -12.84
C GLU A 95 -11.76 -5.45 -12.43
N LEU A 96 -12.71 -6.20 -11.91
CA LEU A 96 -12.60 -7.62 -11.59
C LEU A 96 -13.90 -8.31 -12.01
N ALA A 97 -13.83 -9.36 -12.84
CA ALA A 97 -14.96 -10.06 -13.39
C ALA A 97 -16.03 -9.11 -13.99
N SER A 98 -15.60 -8.15 -14.80
CA SER A 98 -16.44 -7.14 -15.48
C SER A 98 -17.24 -6.23 -14.54
N LYS A 99 -16.80 -6.10 -13.28
CA LYS A 99 -17.34 -5.15 -12.30
C LYS A 99 -16.25 -4.22 -11.81
N GLU A 100 -16.58 -2.94 -11.65
CA GLU A 100 -15.66 -1.94 -11.14
C GLU A 100 -15.62 -1.97 -9.61
N TYR A 101 -14.42 -2.09 -9.07
CA TYR A 101 -14.15 -2.12 -7.64
C TYR A 101 -13.24 -0.97 -7.24
N ARG A 102 -13.58 -0.37 -6.11
CA ARG A 102 -12.70 0.52 -5.36
C ARG A 102 -11.92 -0.30 -4.35
N VAL A 103 -10.61 -0.28 -4.47
CA VAL A 103 -9.66 -1.00 -3.63
C VAL A 103 -8.95 0.00 -2.74
N LEU A 104 -8.95 -0.26 -1.44
CA LEU A 104 -8.18 0.50 -0.46
C LEU A 104 -7.11 -0.43 0.13
N TYR A 105 -5.86 -0.14 -0.17
CA TYR A 105 -4.71 -0.87 0.36
C TYR A 105 -3.83 0.07 1.18
N GLY A 106 -3.41 -0.39 2.34
CA GLY A 106 -2.50 0.38 3.17
C GLY A 106 -1.67 -0.51 4.08
N TYR A 107 -0.50 0.01 4.45
CA TYR A 107 0.38 -0.61 5.44
C TYR A 107 1.10 0.47 6.25
N GLU A 108 1.59 0.04 7.40
CA GLU A 108 2.36 0.86 8.32
C GLU A 108 3.51 0.04 8.88
N PHE A 109 4.69 0.64 8.98
CA PHE A 109 5.84 0.02 9.63
C PHE A 109 6.56 1.00 10.55
N ALA A 110 7.23 0.46 11.57
CA ALA A 110 8.09 1.21 12.46
C ALA A 110 9.47 1.40 11.81
N TRP A 111 9.95 2.67 11.73
CA TRP A 111 11.33 2.94 11.34
C TRP A 111 12.31 2.35 12.36
N LYS A 112 13.41 1.80 11.88
CA LYS A 112 14.53 1.42 12.74
C LYS A 112 15.37 2.66 13.06
N CYS A 113 15.00 3.37 14.14
CA CYS A 113 15.66 4.61 14.54
C CYS A 113 16.92 4.36 15.39
N ASP A 114 17.09 3.17 15.95
CA ASP A 114 18.24 2.79 16.78
C ASP A 114 18.63 1.32 16.55
N GLU A 115 19.80 0.92 17.07
CA GLU A 115 20.33 -0.44 16.90
C GLU A 115 19.46 -1.53 17.56
N ASN A 116 18.72 -1.20 18.60
CA ASN A 116 17.88 -2.12 19.35
C ASN A 116 16.47 -2.24 18.74
N ALA A 117 16.05 -1.27 17.93
CA ALA A 117 14.77 -1.29 17.26
C ALA A 117 14.76 -2.39 16.20
N LYS A 118 13.74 -3.27 16.27
CA LYS A 118 13.53 -4.31 15.26
C LYS A 118 12.57 -3.78 14.19
N PRO A 119 12.97 -3.84 12.90
CA PRO A 119 12.06 -3.47 11.83
C PRO A 119 10.84 -4.40 11.85
N GLN A 120 9.64 -3.80 11.84
CA GLN A 120 8.40 -4.57 11.83
C GLN A 120 7.26 -3.83 11.13
N ILE A 121 6.44 -4.58 10.44
CA ILE A 121 5.15 -4.11 9.95
C ILE A 121 4.19 -4.01 11.14
N VAL A 122 3.66 -2.83 11.38
CA VAL A 122 2.72 -2.52 12.47
C VAL A 122 1.30 -2.87 12.09
N SER A 123 0.92 -2.51 10.87
CA SER A 123 -0.40 -2.83 10.33
C SER A 123 -0.37 -3.01 8.81
N GLU A 124 -1.31 -3.80 8.29
CA GLU A 124 -1.59 -3.93 6.87
C GLU A 124 -3.06 -4.27 6.65
N TYR A 125 -3.66 -3.68 5.66
CA TYR A 125 -5.04 -3.97 5.29
C TYR A 125 -5.26 -3.86 3.78
N LEU A 126 -6.16 -4.70 3.30
CA LEU A 126 -6.73 -4.64 1.96
C LEU A 126 -8.23 -4.71 2.08
N ARG A 127 -8.92 -3.75 1.48
CA ARG A 127 -10.38 -3.66 1.47
C ARG A 127 -10.87 -3.39 0.06
N ILE A 128 -12.01 -3.97 -0.28
CA ILE A 128 -12.68 -3.72 -1.56
C ILE A 128 -14.15 -3.38 -1.37
N LYS A 129 -14.69 -2.60 -2.28
CA LYS A 129 -16.14 -2.43 -2.45
C LYS A 129 -16.46 -2.27 -3.94
N LEU A 130 -17.66 -2.63 -4.36
CA LEU A 130 -18.17 -2.22 -5.65
C LEU A 130 -18.26 -0.69 -5.70
N GLU A 131 -18.02 -0.10 -6.87
CA GLU A 131 -18.07 1.37 -7.04
C GLU A 131 -19.50 1.92 -6.93
N ASP A 132 -20.51 1.07 -6.95
CA ASP A 132 -21.92 1.44 -6.77
C ASP A 132 -22.16 2.15 -5.43
N LYS A 133 -23.08 3.12 -5.47
CA LYS A 133 -23.43 3.96 -4.29
C LYS A 133 -23.92 3.09 -3.12
N GLY A 134 -23.37 3.36 -1.93
CA GLY A 134 -23.88 2.81 -0.67
C GLY A 134 -23.26 1.48 -0.23
N GLN A 135 -22.36 0.88 -0.98
CA GLN A 135 -21.72 -0.38 -0.56
C GLN A 135 -20.63 -0.13 0.48
N LYS A 136 -20.58 -1.02 1.48
CA LYS A 136 -19.54 -1.03 2.52
C LYS A 136 -18.30 -1.76 2.03
N TYR A 137 -17.14 -1.35 2.52
CA TYR A 137 -15.90 -2.08 2.27
C TYR A 137 -15.92 -3.49 2.87
N THR A 138 -15.52 -4.46 2.08
CA THR A 138 -15.22 -5.82 2.51
C THR A 138 -13.75 -5.94 2.84
N GLN A 139 -13.42 -6.41 4.04
CA GLN A 139 -12.03 -6.64 4.48
C GLN A 139 -11.50 -7.93 3.85
N LEU A 140 -10.37 -7.83 3.13
CA LEU A 140 -9.67 -8.98 2.51
C LEU A 140 -8.40 -9.37 3.25
N ILE A 141 -7.64 -8.39 3.73
CA ILE A 141 -6.44 -8.56 4.56
C ILE A 141 -6.60 -7.67 5.79
N ASN A 142 -6.25 -8.21 6.95
CA ASN A 142 -6.19 -7.48 8.21
C ASN A 142 -5.02 -7.99 9.04
N ARG A 143 -3.99 -7.17 9.22
CA ARG A 143 -2.81 -7.49 10.01
C ARG A 143 -2.55 -6.42 11.05
N ASN A 144 -2.14 -6.86 12.20
CA ASN A 144 -1.48 -6.07 13.23
C ASN A 144 -0.18 -6.78 13.68
N VAL A 145 0.50 -6.24 14.68
CA VAL A 145 1.75 -6.81 15.21
C VAL A 145 1.59 -8.27 15.69
N GLN A 146 0.39 -8.64 16.19
CA GLN A 146 0.16 -9.95 16.82
C GLN A 146 -0.34 -11.01 15.85
N ARG A 147 -1.05 -10.62 14.79
CA ARG A 147 -1.73 -11.56 13.90
C ARG A 147 -1.90 -11.00 12.50
N ALA A 148 -1.90 -11.91 11.54
CA ALA A 148 -2.26 -11.64 10.16
C ALA A 148 -3.43 -12.54 9.75
N LEU A 149 -4.46 -11.92 9.17
CA LEU A 149 -5.68 -12.59 8.73
C LEU A 149 -5.97 -12.23 7.28
N TYR A 150 -6.51 -13.18 6.54
CA TYR A 150 -7.00 -12.97 5.19
C TYR A 150 -8.38 -13.61 4.98
N LYS A 151 -9.05 -13.19 3.93
CA LYS A 151 -10.36 -13.73 3.52
C LYS A 151 -10.12 -14.81 2.48
N SER A 152 -10.36 -16.07 2.85
CA SER A 152 -10.08 -17.23 1.99
C SER A 152 -11.21 -17.56 1.01
N SER A 153 -12.43 -17.06 1.24
CA SER A 153 -13.58 -17.34 0.38
C SER A 153 -14.45 -16.09 0.17
N GLU A 154 -15.15 -16.02 -0.93
CA GLU A 154 -15.99 -14.86 -1.29
C GLU A 154 -17.09 -14.57 -0.28
N THR A 155 -17.73 -15.60 0.27
CA THR A 155 -18.82 -15.47 1.25
C THR A 155 -18.36 -15.43 2.70
N GLY A 156 -17.12 -15.86 2.98
CA GLY A 156 -16.56 -15.94 4.33
C GLY A 156 -16.17 -14.59 4.94
N ARG A 157 -15.69 -14.62 6.18
CA ARG A 157 -15.10 -13.47 6.88
C ARG A 157 -13.58 -13.43 6.66
N CYS A 158 -12.96 -12.27 6.91
CA CYS A 158 -11.50 -12.15 6.98
C CYS A 158 -10.99 -12.73 8.32
N SER A 159 -10.87 -14.04 8.39
CA SER A 159 -10.56 -14.80 9.62
C SER A 159 -9.54 -15.91 9.45
N SER A 160 -9.18 -16.26 8.20
CA SER A 160 -8.15 -17.26 7.94
C SER A 160 -6.78 -16.73 8.37
N LYS A 161 -6.09 -17.49 9.22
CA LYS A 161 -4.76 -17.10 9.72
C LYS A 161 -3.69 -17.37 8.67
N ILE A 162 -2.71 -16.49 8.59
CA ILE A 162 -1.52 -16.66 7.77
C ILE A 162 -0.28 -16.25 8.57
N ASN A 163 0.75 -17.07 8.52
CA ASN A 163 2.03 -16.76 9.16
C ASN A 163 2.86 -15.91 8.19
N VAL A 164 3.29 -14.75 8.63
CA VAL A 164 4.18 -13.84 7.92
C VAL A 164 5.29 -13.38 8.84
N GLU A 165 6.46 -13.14 8.28
CA GLU A 165 7.57 -12.58 9.03
C GLU A 165 7.27 -11.13 9.46
N SER A 166 8.03 -10.62 10.44
CA SER A 166 7.81 -9.26 10.98
C SER A 166 7.90 -8.17 9.90
N THR A 167 8.74 -8.35 8.91
CA THR A 167 8.99 -7.42 7.80
C THR A 167 8.30 -7.80 6.48
N GLU A 168 7.62 -8.95 6.41
CA GLU A 168 6.92 -9.42 5.21
C GLU A 168 5.49 -8.85 5.16
N LEU A 169 5.07 -8.28 4.04
CA LEU A 169 3.67 -7.92 3.82
C LEU A 169 2.82 -9.16 3.49
N VAL A 170 1.60 -9.22 4.02
CA VAL A 170 0.63 -10.29 3.72
C VAL A 170 0.33 -10.36 2.23
N VAL A 171 0.22 -9.19 1.57
CA VAL A 171 -0.01 -9.12 0.13
C VAL A 171 1.09 -9.81 -0.68
N ASN A 172 2.34 -9.80 -0.19
CA ASN A 172 3.43 -10.52 -0.86
C ASN A 172 3.30 -12.04 -0.68
N LYS A 173 2.96 -12.49 0.52
CA LYS A 173 2.74 -13.91 0.82
C LYS A 173 1.59 -14.49 0.02
N LEU A 174 0.46 -13.76 -0.05
CA LEU A 174 -0.72 -14.18 -0.77
C LEU A 174 -0.56 -14.18 -2.30
N ARG A 175 0.54 -13.63 -2.83
CA ARG A 175 0.83 -13.66 -4.27
C ARG A 175 0.89 -15.09 -4.87
N ALA A 176 1.19 -16.08 -4.03
CA ALA A 176 1.24 -17.50 -4.43
C ALA A 176 -0.13 -18.20 -4.34
N TYR A 177 -1.18 -17.50 -3.94
CA TYR A 177 -2.53 -18.06 -3.71
C TYR A 177 -3.45 -17.71 -4.88
N ASP A 178 -3.29 -18.41 -6.00
CA ASP A 178 -4.04 -18.14 -7.24
C ASP A 178 -5.55 -18.43 -7.14
N GLU A 179 -5.98 -19.24 -6.17
CA GLU A 179 -7.36 -19.61 -5.91
C GLU A 179 -8.19 -18.50 -5.24
N LEU A 180 -7.55 -17.44 -4.74
CA LEU A 180 -8.29 -16.35 -4.11
C LEU A 180 -9.08 -15.55 -5.15
N PHE A 181 -10.35 -15.30 -4.88
CA PHE A 181 -11.22 -14.52 -5.77
C PHE A 181 -10.71 -13.09 -6.05
N TYR A 182 -9.74 -12.59 -5.28
CA TYR A 182 -9.05 -11.31 -5.46
C TYR A 182 -7.56 -11.46 -5.80
N ALA A 183 -7.13 -12.64 -6.26
CA ALA A 183 -5.72 -12.89 -6.61
C ALA A 183 -5.19 -11.91 -7.65
N GLU A 184 -6.00 -11.51 -8.64
CA GLU A 184 -5.62 -10.51 -9.64
C GLU A 184 -5.34 -9.14 -9.03
N ILE A 185 -6.11 -8.72 -8.01
CA ILE A 185 -5.84 -7.47 -7.29
C ILE A 185 -4.48 -7.54 -6.61
N ILE A 186 -4.16 -8.65 -5.96
CA ILE A 186 -2.85 -8.86 -5.32
C ILE A 186 -1.71 -8.80 -6.34
N LYS A 187 -1.85 -9.48 -7.48
CA LYS A 187 -0.83 -9.46 -8.55
C LYS A 187 -0.62 -8.05 -9.09
N LYS A 188 -1.68 -7.32 -9.33
CA LYS A 188 -1.62 -5.92 -9.81
C LYS A 188 -0.96 -4.98 -8.79
N LEU A 189 -1.32 -5.07 -7.50
CA LEU A 189 -0.68 -4.29 -6.43
C LEU A 189 0.84 -4.50 -6.41
N ASN A 190 1.27 -5.75 -6.58
CA ASN A 190 2.70 -6.11 -6.63
C ASN A 190 3.41 -5.71 -7.95
N SER A 191 2.69 -5.30 -8.99
CA SER A 191 3.26 -4.91 -10.29
C SER A 191 3.20 -3.41 -10.56
N MET A 192 2.55 -2.62 -9.71
CA MET A 192 2.40 -1.17 -9.90
C MET A 192 3.76 -0.47 -9.97
N ARG A 193 3.89 0.47 -10.89
CA ARG A 193 5.10 1.29 -11.05
C ARG A 193 4.71 2.76 -11.08
N PHE A 194 5.56 3.57 -10.51
CA PHE A 194 5.51 5.02 -10.60
C PHE A 194 6.66 5.50 -11.47
N TYR A 195 6.35 6.28 -12.48
CA TYR A 195 7.36 6.86 -13.37
C TYR A 195 7.40 8.35 -13.11
N MET A 196 8.60 8.87 -12.83
CA MET A 196 8.91 10.30 -12.79
C MET A 196 9.74 10.61 -14.04
N GLU A 197 9.25 11.48 -14.89
CA GLU A 197 9.99 12.08 -16.00
C GLU A 197 10.63 13.41 -15.57
#